data_13a8786fa71856a7d92f25b4ea3f1690
#
_entry.id   13a8786fa71856a7d92f25b4ea3f1690
#
_cell.length_a   1.000
_cell.length_b   1.000
_cell.length_c   1.000
_cell.angle_alpha   90.00
_cell.angle_beta   90.00
_cell.angle_gamma   90.00
#
_symmetry.space_group_name_H-M   'P 1'
#
loop_
_entity.id
_entity.type
_entity.pdbx_description
1 polymer ?
#
loop_
_entity_poly.entity_id
_entity_poly.type
_entity_poly.pdbx_seq_one_letter_code
_entity_poly.pdbx_strand_id
1 'polypeptide(L)'
;MKKTILFIFLAVFLCASAAFSAEKSKKTYKEYTLTVDAYSYCYTSRTATGTYPSYGTIAVDPRVIPLGSKIYVPGYGWGTAQDTGGAIKGNKIDIWFPTQRQCYSWGIRTVKIKVVPK
;
A
#
# COMPACT_ATOMS: atom_id res chain seq x y z
N MET A 1 35.97 -53.39 27.38
CA MET A 1 36.00 -52.99 26.43
C MET A 1 34.84 -52.61 25.85
N LYS A 2 34.12 -51.88 26.00
CA LYS A 2 33.06 -51.60 25.52
C LYS A 2 32.44 -50.47 25.96
N LYS A 3 32.49 -49.43 25.81
CA LYS A 3 31.95 -48.39 26.32
C LYS A 3 32.18 -47.27 25.60
N THR A 4 31.72 -46.86 24.64
CA THR A 4 31.89 -45.56 24.12
C THR A 4 30.99 -45.33 22.99
N ILE A 5 29.75 -45.54 23.14
CA ILE A 5 28.91 -45.22 22.09
C ILE A 5 27.66 -44.61 22.65
N LEU A 6 27.73 -43.58 23.36
CA LEU A 6 26.50 -43.03 23.87
C LEU A 6 26.46 -41.52 23.95
N PHE A 7 27.28 -40.87 23.14
CA PHE A 7 27.28 -39.41 23.27
C PHE A 7 26.97 -38.66 21.98
N ILE A 8 26.47 -39.32 20.99
CA ILE A 8 26.26 -38.65 19.69
C ILE A 8 24.81 -38.25 19.46
N PHE A 9 23.91 -38.61 20.37
CA PHE A 9 22.51 -38.35 20.14
C PHE A 9 21.96 -37.05 20.73
N LEU A 10 22.75 -36.31 21.47
CA LEU A 10 22.24 -35.14 22.18
C LEU A 10 22.45 -33.82 21.42
N ALA A 11 23.24 -33.83 20.36
CA ALA A 11 23.56 -32.60 19.65
C ALA A 11 22.61 -32.29 18.47
N VAL A 12 21.78 -33.23 18.09
CA VAL A 12 20.92 -33.06 16.92
C VAL A 12 19.55 -32.48 17.28
N PHE A 13 19.22 -32.47 18.55
CA PHE A 13 17.89 -31.99 18.97
C PHE A 13 17.80 -30.49 19.19
N LEU A 14 18.90 -29.78 19.23
CA LEU A 14 18.90 -28.35 19.53
C LEU A 14 18.77 -27.46 18.28
N CYS A 15 18.91 -27.99 17.09
CA CYS A 15 18.80 -27.19 15.87
C CYS A 15 17.39 -27.09 15.30
N ALA A 16 16.46 -27.90 15.78
CA ALA A 16 15.11 -27.92 15.21
C ALA A 16 14.16 -26.90 15.82
N SER A 17 14.47 -26.35 17.00
CA SER A 17 13.57 -25.41 17.67
C SER A 17 13.80 -23.94 17.30
N ALA A 18 14.91 -23.63 16.64
CA ALA A 18 15.20 -22.25 16.26
C ALA A 18 14.61 -21.84 14.90
N ALA A 19 14.16 -22.80 14.10
CA ALA A 19 13.65 -22.50 12.76
C ALA A 19 12.15 -22.20 12.73
N PHE A 20 11.44 -22.35 13.85
CA PHE A 20 9.99 -22.24 13.85
C PHE A 20 9.44 -20.87 14.26
N SER A 21 10.28 -19.93 14.65
CA SER A 21 9.82 -18.66 15.23
C SER A 21 9.91 -17.45 14.32
N ALA A 22 10.26 -17.62 13.03
CA ALA A 22 10.60 -16.48 12.20
C ALA A 22 9.70 -16.24 10.98
N GLU A 23 8.71 -17.06 10.73
CA GLU A 23 7.81 -16.82 9.60
C GLU A 23 6.47 -16.24 10.03
N LYS A 24 6.46 -14.94 10.30
CA LYS A 24 5.22 -14.18 10.15
C LYS A 24 4.90 -14.18 8.65
N SER A 25 3.93 -14.97 8.23
CA SER A 25 3.44 -14.90 6.87
C SER A 25 3.02 -13.47 6.56
N LYS A 26 3.79 -12.80 5.71
CA LYS A 26 3.36 -11.56 5.10
C LYS A 26 2.14 -11.91 4.26
N LYS A 27 0.98 -11.44 4.70
CA LYS A 27 -0.23 -11.56 3.92
C LYS A 27 -0.03 -10.74 2.65
N THR A 28 0.41 -11.40 1.59
CA THR A 28 0.60 -10.74 0.30
C THR A 28 -0.77 -10.58 -0.33
N TYR A 29 -1.25 -9.36 -0.34
CA TYR A 29 -2.48 -9.05 -1.05
C TYR A 29 -2.19 -9.02 -2.55
N LYS A 30 -3.05 -9.68 -3.31
CA LYS A 30 -2.93 -9.70 -4.78
C LYS A 30 -3.24 -8.32 -5.34
N GLU A 31 -2.42 -7.84 -6.27
CA GLU A 31 -2.71 -6.61 -7.01
C GLU A 31 -3.95 -6.77 -7.88
N TYR A 32 -4.65 -5.67 -8.09
CA TYR A 32 -5.85 -5.64 -8.93
C TYR A 32 -5.95 -4.32 -9.70
N THR A 33 -6.80 -4.30 -10.72
CA THR A 33 -7.13 -3.11 -11.48
C THR A 33 -8.54 -2.64 -11.16
N LEU A 34 -8.76 -1.34 -11.23
CA LEU A 34 -10.04 -0.73 -10.95
C LEU A 34 -10.24 0.48 -11.85
N THR A 35 -11.43 0.60 -12.44
CA THR A 35 -11.82 1.81 -13.17
C THR A 35 -12.41 2.82 -12.19
N VAL A 36 -11.85 4.02 -12.15
CA VAL A 36 -12.23 5.08 -11.22
C VAL A 36 -12.38 6.41 -11.92
N ASP A 37 -13.13 7.30 -11.31
CA ASP A 37 -13.11 8.72 -11.65
C ASP A 37 -12.03 9.40 -10.82
N ALA A 38 -11.03 9.95 -11.48
CA ALA A 38 -9.88 10.58 -10.85
C ALA A 38 -10.04 12.10 -10.89
N TYR A 39 -10.26 12.67 -9.72
CA TYR A 39 -10.27 14.11 -9.46
C TYR A 39 -8.88 14.57 -9.05
N SER A 40 -8.71 15.85 -8.82
CA SER A 40 -7.44 16.41 -8.37
C SER A 40 -7.64 17.50 -7.32
N TYR A 41 -6.66 17.67 -6.45
CA TYR A 41 -6.65 18.69 -5.42
C TYR A 41 -5.24 19.20 -5.14
N CYS A 42 -5.14 20.40 -4.58
CA CYS A 42 -3.86 21.02 -4.25
C CYS A 42 -3.81 21.60 -2.82
N TYR A 43 -4.68 21.16 -1.94
CA TYR A 43 -4.67 21.58 -0.54
C TYR A 43 -3.42 21.07 0.18
N THR A 44 -2.95 21.82 1.15
CA THR A 44 -1.72 21.52 1.89
C THR A 44 -1.96 21.12 3.35
N SER A 45 -3.21 20.94 3.75
CA SER A 45 -3.56 20.45 5.07
C SER A 45 -3.15 18.98 5.24
N ARG A 46 -2.97 18.54 6.48
CA ARG A 46 -2.56 17.14 6.76
C ARG A 46 -3.57 16.16 6.20
N THR A 47 -3.04 15.08 5.65
CA THR A 47 -3.83 13.96 5.17
C THR A 47 -4.42 13.15 6.32
N ALA A 48 -5.35 12.23 6.01
CA ALA A 48 -5.95 11.35 7.00
C ALA A 48 -4.93 10.47 7.74
N THR A 49 -3.80 10.16 7.09
CA THR A 49 -2.71 9.38 7.72
C THR A 49 -1.71 10.26 8.48
N GLY A 50 -1.97 11.57 8.58
CA GLY A 50 -1.15 12.51 9.34
C GLY A 50 0.06 13.06 8.59
N THR A 51 0.25 12.73 7.32
CA THR A 51 1.31 13.26 6.48
C THR A 51 0.94 14.59 5.85
N TYR A 52 1.91 15.35 5.38
CA TYR A 52 1.64 16.47 4.47
C TYR A 52 1.54 15.95 3.04
N PRO A 53 0.56 16.43 2.26
CA PRO A 53 0.43 15.98 0.88
C PRO A 53 1.63 16.41 0.05
N SER A 54 2.01 15.55 -0.85
CA SER A 54 3.07 15.78 -1.84
C SER A 54 2.70 15.07 -3.14
N TYR A 55 3.49 15.21 -4.17
CA TYR A 55 3.25 14.49 -5.41
C TYR A 55 3.26 12.98 -5.15
N GLY A 56 2.19 12.30 -5.55
CA GLY A 56 1.96 10.89 -5.23
C GLY A 56 0.97 10.65 -4.08
N THR A 57 0.53 11.70 -3.37
CA THR A 57 -0.54 11.56 -2.38
C THR A 57 -1.88 11.41 -3.08
N ILE A 58 -2.62 10.37 -2.73
CA ILE A 58 -3.92 10.05 -3.32
C ILE A 58 -4.94 9.86 -2.20
N ALA A 59 -6.08 10.56 -2.32
CA ALA A 59 -7.23 10.35 -1.46
C ALA A 59 -8.12 9.26 -2.07
N VAL A 60 -8.60 8.37 -1.23
CA VAL A 60 -9.39 7.20 -1.62
C VAL A 60 -10.57 6.99 -0.66
N ASP A 61 -11.50 6.14 -1.08
CA ASP A 61 -12.44 5.50 -0.15
C ASP A 61 -11.75 4.25 0.43
N PRO A 62 -11.43 4.23 1.73
CA PRO A 62 -10.70 3.09 2.31
C PRO A 62 -11.50 1.79 2.33
N ARG A 63 -12.79 1.83 2.06
CA ARG A 63 -13.62 0.63 1.88
C ARG A 63 -13.37 -0.02 0.51
N VAL A 64 -12.84 0.73 -0.46
CA VAL A 64 -12.58 0.28 -1.83
C VAL A 64 -11.08 0.06 -2.03
N ILE A 65 -10.26 1.00 -1.59
CA ILE A 65 -8.79 0.94 -1.70
C ILE A 65 -8.21 1.11 -0.29
N PRO A 66 -7.56 0.08 0.26
CA PRO A 66 -6.99 0.20 1.60
C PRO A 66 -5.94 1.29 1.71
N LEU A 67 -5.95 2.05 2.81
CA LEU A 67 -4.91 3.03 3.09
C LEU A 67 -3.53 2.35 3.13
N GLY A 68 -2.54 3.01 2.56
CA GLY A 68 -1.19 2.46 2.40
C GLY A 68 -0.98 1.71 1.08
N SER A 69 -2.01 1.46 0.29
CA SER A 69 -1.90 0.84 -1.02
C SER A 69 -1.05 1.70 -1.96
N LYS A 70 -0.27 1.05 -2.83
CA LYS A 70 0.37 1.71 -3.96
C LYS A 70 -0.58 1.71 -5.14
N ILE A 71 -0.66 2.83 -5.82
CA ILE A 71 -1.61 3.03 -6.93
C ILE A 71 -0.85 3.59 -8.13
N TYR A 72 -0.98 2.92 -9.26
CA TYR A 72 -0.54 3.49 -10.53
C TYR A 72 -1.72 4.12 -11.25
N VAL A 73 -1.59 5.42 -11.53
CA VAL A 73 -2.62 6.22 -12.22
C VAL A 73 -2.08 6.64 -13.57
N PRO A 74 -2.66 6.17 -14.69
CA PRO A 74 -2.24 6.58 -16.02
C PRO A 74 -2.27 8.11 -16.17
N GLY A 75 -1.17 8.67 -16.69
CA GLY A 75 -1.02 10.11 -16.84
C GLY A 75 -0.54 10.85 -15.60
N TYR A 76 -0.50 10.20 -14.44
CA TYR A 76 -0.01 10.77 -13.19
C TYR A 76 1.23 10.03 -12.67
N GLY A 77 1.21 8.70 -12.68
CA GLY A 77 2.27 7.85 -12.19
C GLY A 77 1.90 7.11 -10.91
N TRP A 78 2.92 6.64 -10.19
CA TRP A 78 2.76 5.94 -8.93
C TRP A 78 2.47 6.90 -7.79
N GLY A 79 1.53 6.51 -6.94
CA GLY A 79 1.20 7.20 -5.71
C GLY A 79 0.86 6.24 -4.58
N THR A 80 0.47 6.79 -3.45
CA THR A 80 0.11 6.03 -2.24
C THR A 80 -1.23 6.54 -1.73
N ALA A 81 -2.10 5.61 -1.34
CA ALA A 81 -3.36 5.93 -0.67
C ALA A 81 -3.07 6.43 0.75
N GLN A 82 -3.01 7.75 0.93
CA GLN A 82 -2.64 8.38 2.20
C GLN A 82 -3.73 9.29 2.75
N ASP A 83 -4.78 9.52 2.00
CA ASP A 83 -5.82 10.48 2.36
C ASP A 83 -7.21 9.92 2.12
N THR A 84 -8.18 10.55 2.74
CA THR A 84 -9.60 10.32 2.54
C THR A 84 -10.30 11.65 2.35
N GLY A 85 -11.52 11.63 1.85
CA GLY A 85 -12.34 12.83 1.73
C GLY A 85 -13.81 12.50 1.85
N GLY A 86 -14.59 13.41 2.41
CA GLY A 86 -16.03 13.22 2.58
C GLY A 86 -16.78 12.95 1.29
N ALA A 87 -16.28 13.48 0.17
CA ALA A 87 -16.83 13.27 -1.16
C ALA A 87 -16.15 12.15 -1.95
N ILE A 88 -15.06 11.56 -1.43
CA ILE A 88 -14.31 10.50 -2.11
C ILE A 88 -14.88 9.14 -1.69
N LYS A 89 -15.91 8.72 -2.38
CA LYS A 89 -16.66 7.49 -2.08
C LYS A 89 -16.77 6.60 -3.30
N GLY A 90 -16.68 5.28 -3.08
CA GLY A 90 -16.77 4.28 -4.15
C GLY A 90 -15.53 4.28 -5.05
N ASN A 91 -15.75 4.08 -6.34
CA ASN A 91 -14.69 4.05 -7.35
C ASN A 91 -14.29 5.45 -7.78
N LYS A 92 -13.78 6.22 -6.84
CA LYS A 92 -13.39 7.60 -7.00
C LYS A 92 -12.10 7.83 -6.25
N ILE A 93 -11.16 8.54 -6.86
CA ILE A 93 -9.92 8.96 -6.23
C ILE A 93 -9.71 10.46 -6.44
N ASP A 94 -8.87 11.06 -5.62
CA ASP A 94 -8.50 12.45 -5.69
C ASP A 94 -6.99 12.56 -5.60
N ILE A 95 -6.34 13.01 -6.64
CA ILE A 95 -4.88 13.02 -6.75
C ILE A 95 -4.32 14.40 -6.49
N TRP A 96 -3.23 14.45 -5.74
CA TRP A 96 -2.63 15.71 -5.35
C TRP A 96 -1.67 16.26 -6.40
N PHE A 97 -1.80 17.54 -6.66
CA PHE A 97 -0.84 18.32 -7.44
C PHE A 97 -0.37 19.53 -6.64
N PRO A 98 0.88 19.98 -6.87
CA PRO A 98 1.41 21.13 -6.13
C PRO A 98 0.77 22.46 -6.49
N THR A 99 0.11 22.58 -7.63
CA THR A 99 -0.49 23.84 -8.08
C THR A 99 -1.91 23.65 -8.59
N GLN A 100 -2.71 24.70 -8.42
CA GLN A 100 -4.06 24.75 -8.96
C GLN A 100 -4.10 24.61 -10.48
N ARG A 101 -3.09 25.16 -11.18
CA ARG A 101 -2.97 25.04 -12.62
C ARG A 101 -2.87 23.59 -13.08
N GLN A 102 -2.10 22.78 -12.37
CA GLN A 102 -1.97 21.35 -12.66
C GLN A 102 -3.28 20.61 -12.41
N CYS A 103 -4.02 20.98 -11.35
CA CYS A 103 -5.35 20.44 -11.10
C CYS A 103 -6.32 20.76 -12.25
N TYR A 104 -6.32 21.96 -12.74
CA TYR A 104 -7.17 22.34 -13.88
C TYR A 104 -6.78 21.59 -15.16
N SER A 105 -5.49 21.42 -15.41
CA SER A 105 -5.00 20.63 -16.54
C SER A 105 -5.42 19.17 -16.46
N TRP A 106 -5.41 18.60 -15.27
CA TRP A 106 -5.88 17.23 -15.06
C TRP A 106 -7.38 17.11 -15.32
N GLY A 107 -8.16 18.02 -14.76
CA GLY A 107 -9.62 17.97 -14.81
C GLY A 107 -10.17 16.78 -14.04
N ILE A 108 -11.13 16.08 -14.65
CA ILE A 108 -11.70 14.82 -14.15
C ILE A 108 -11.53 13.78 -15.23
N ARG A 109 -10.91 12.66 -14.90
CA ARG A 109 -10.63 11.62 -15.88
C ARG A 109 -11.11 10.26 -15.35
N THR A 110 -11.79 9.52 -16.20
CA THR A 110 -12.08 8.12 -15.94
C THR A 110 -10.87 7.30 -16.41
N VAL A 111 -10.21 6.62 -15.48
CA VAL A 111 -8.97 5.89 -15.73
C VAL A 111 -9.00 4.51 -15.10
N LYS A 112 -8.27 3.58 -15.69
CA LYS A 112 -8.07 2.25 -15.13
C LYS A 112 -6.76 2.27 -14.36
N ILE A 113 -6.87 2.19 -13.04
CA ILE A 113 -5.73 2.21 -12.12
C ILE A 113 -5.30 0.80 -11.75
N LYS A 114 -4.06 0.67 -11.32
CA LYS A 114 -3.52 -0.55 -10.73
C LYS A 114 -3.33 -0.32 -9.25
N VAL A 115 -3.86 -1.22 -8.43
CA VAL A 115 -3.77 -1.14 -6.97
C VAL A 115 -2.94 -2.31 -6.46
N VAL A 116 -1.92 -1.97 -5.67
CA VAL A 116 -1.07 -2.94 -4.97
C VAL A 116 -1.31 -2.72 -3.48
N PRO A 117 -2.16 -3.52 -2.84
CA PRO A 117 -2.44 -3.38 -1.41
C PRO A 117 -1.19 -3.64 -0.57
N LYS A 118 -1.15 -2.97 0.60
CA LYS A 118 -0.04 -3.09 1.53
C LYS A 118 -0.17 -4.35 2.39
#